data_d99025b1ea34e9f2bb3778c44220e72c
#
_entry.id   d99025b1ea34e9f2bb3778c44220e72c
#
_cell.length_a   1.000
_cell.length_b   1.000
_cell.length_c   1.000
_cell.angle_alpha   90.00
_cell.angle_beta   90.00
_cell.angle_gamma   90.00
#
_symmetry.space_group_name_H-M   'P 1'
#
loop_
_entity.id
_entity.type
_entity.pdbx_description
1 polymer ?
#
loop_
_entity_poly.entity_id
_entity_poly.type
_entity_poly.pdbx_seq_one_letter_code
_entity_poly.pdbx_strand_id
1 'polypeptide(L)'
;DPGLREFFLLHGASAWTRWRKLDLPASIPAIVTGLRIAAGLAVIGAIVGEFVSGYGGPNAPLGIVIMTAMREARTDLVFAAIALSAVVGFALFGAVSCLGWLLVSRWHASGVNSLEQSK
;
A
#
# COMPACT_ATOMS: atom_id res chain seq x y z
N ASP A 1 -2.50 4.73 -23.17
CA ASP A 1 -2.13 5.49 -24.39
C ASP A 1 -2.88 4.89 -25.59
N PRO A 2 -3.83 5.60 -26.24
CA PRO A 2 -4.68 5.05 -27.31
C PRO A 2 -3.85 4.58 -28.51
N GLY A 3 -2.73 5.19 -28.83
CA GLY A 3 -1.87 4.81 -29.96
C GLY A 3 -1.21 3.45 -29.82
N LEU A 4 -0.80 3.08 -28.62
CA LEU A 4 -0.24 1.74 -28.35
C LEU A 4 -1.31 0.64 -28.43
N ARG A 5 -2.55 0.94 -28.06
CA ARG A 5 -3.67 0.01 -28.20
C ARG A 5 -3.98 -0.31 -29.66
N GLU A 6 -3.94 0.71 -30.50
CA GLU A 6 -4.21 0.58 -31.94
C GLU A 6 -3.10 -0.21 -32.67
N PHE A 7 -1.85 -0.01 -32.27
CA PHE A 7 -0.70 -0.74 -32.78
C PHE A 7 -0.78 -2.25 -32.50
N PHE A 8 -1.18 -2.64 -31.28
CA PHE A 8 -1.35 -4.05 -30.91
C PHE A 8 -2.57 -4.71 -31.58
N LEU A 9 -3.62 -3.94 -31.88
CA LEU A 9 -4.78 -4.42 -32.64
C LEU A 9 -4.41 -4.75 -34.08
N LEU A 10 -3.56 -3.95 -34.72
CA LEU A 10 -3.11 -4.14 -36.10
C LEU A 10 -2.19 -5.37 -36.26
N HIS A 11 -1.49 -5.77 -35.20
CA HIS A 11 -0.57 -6.93 -35.24
C HIS A 11 -1.18 -8.25 -34.75
N GLY A 12 -2.52 -8.32 -34.58
CA GLY A 12 -3.22 -9.58 -34.25
C GLY A 12 -2.84 -10.17 -32.88
N ALA A 13 -2.30 -9.35 -31.95
CA ALA A 13 -1.92 -9.82 -30.63
C ALA A 13 -3.14 -10.30 -29.84
N SER A 14 -3.07 -11.51 -29.29
CA SER A 14 -4.10 -12.06 -28.42
C SER A 14 -4.43 -11.09 -27.27
N ALA A 15 -5.70 -10.99 -26.91
CA ALA A 15 -6.18 -10.16 -25.78
C ALA A 15 -5.40 -10.47 -24.49
N TRP A 16 -5.03 -11.72 -24.27
CA TRP A 16 -4.22 -12.16 -23.14
C TRP A 16 -2.79 -11.59 -23.17
N THR A 17 -2.15 -11.55 -24.34
CA THR A 17 -0.79 -10.99 -24.51
C THR A 17 -0.78 -9.49 -24.27
N ARG A 18 -1.81 -8.79 -24.76
CA ARG A 18 -2.01 -7.35 -24.55
C ARG A 18 -2.22 -7.04 -23.07
N TRP A 19 -3.10 -7.78 -22.39
CA TRP A 19 -3.37 -7.60 -20.97
C TRP A 19 -2.11 -7.78 -20.12
N ARG A 20 -1.34 -8.83 -20.40
CA ARG A 20 -0.14 -9.16 -19.62
C ARG A 20 1.06 -8.25 -19.92
N LYS A 21 1.24 -7.79 -21.15
CA LYS A 21 2.42 -7.03 -21.57
C LYS A 21 2.21 -5.50 -21.58
N LEU A 22 0.98 -5.04 -21.71
CA LEU A 22 0.66 -3.62 -21.81
C LEU A 22 -0.16 -3.13 -20.61
N ASP A 23 -1.30 -3.73 -20.36
CA ASP A 23 -2.27 -3.23 -19.37
C ASP A 23 -1.78 -3.47 -17.94
N LEU A 24 -1.19 -4.62 -17.65
CA LEU A 24 -0.67 -4.95 -16.32
C LEU A 24 0.50 -4.05 -15.91
N PRO A 25 1.57 -3.89 -16.71
CA PRO A 25 2.68 -2.99 -16.36
C PRO A 25 2.25 -1.52 -16.26
N ALA A 26 1.35 -1.07 -17.11
CA ALA A 26 0.82 0.29 -17.08
C ALA A 26 -0.01 0.59 -15.83
N SER A 27 -0.60 -0.44 -15.22
CA SER A 27 -1.43 -0.32 -14.01
C SER A 27 -0.60 -0.33 -12.70
N ILE A 28 0.65 -0.77 -12.73
CA ILE A 28 1.49 -0.89 -11.53
C ILE A 28 1.56 0.40 -10.72
N PRO A 29 1.82 1.59 -11.30
CA PRO A 29 1.86 2.84 -10.53
C PRO A 29 0.55 3.16 -9.82
N ALA A 30 -0.58 2.91 -10.46
CA ALA A 30 -1.90 3.12 -9.88
C ALA A 30 -2.18 2.14 -8.73
N ILE A 31 -1.80 0.87 -8.89
CA ILE A 31 -1.93 -0.16 -7.85
C ILE A 31 -1.08 0.22 -6.63
N VAL A 32 0.16 0.65 -6.83
CA VAL A 32 1.05 1.07 -5.74
C VAL A 32 0.47 2.27 -5.00
N THR A 33 -0.08 3.25 -5.70
CA THR A 33 -0.73 4.41 -5.08
C THR A 33 -1.94 3.99 -4.26
N GLY A 34 -2.80 3.12 -4.81
CA GLY A 34 -3.94 2.56 -4.09
C GLY A 34 -3.52 1.78 -2.85
N LEU A 35 -2.45 1.00 -2.94
CA LEU A 35 -1.93 0.22 -1.82
C LEU A 35 -1.38 1.11 -0.69
N ARG A 36 -0.75 2.24 -1.01
CA ARG A 36 -0.32 3.23 -0.02
C ARG A 36 -1.49 3.83 0.76
N ILE A 37 -2.54 4.21 0.05
CA ILE A 37 -3.77 4.74 0.68
C ILE A 37 -4.42 3.66 1.53
N ALA A 38 -4.54 2.45 1.02
CA ALA A 38 -5.12 1.31 1.73
C ALA A 38 -4.34 0.96 3.01
N ALA A 39 -3.01 1.04 2.98
CA ALA A 39 -2.18 0.80 4.17
C ALA A 39 -2.47 1.79 5.29
N GLY A 40 -2.65 3.08 4.97
CA GLY A 40 -3.04 4.09 5.97
C GLY A 40 -4.42 3.83 6.56
N LEU A 41 -5.40 3.55 5.71
CA LEU A 41 -6.77 3.24 6.13
C LEU A 41 -6.86 1.93 6.91
N ALA A 42 -6.03 0.94 6.62
CA ALA A 42 -6.00 -0.34 7.32
C ALA A 42 -5.61 -0.18 8.79
N VAL A 43 -4.64 0.68 9.10
CA VAL A 43 -4.24 0.97 10.50
C VAL A 43 -5.40 1.61 11.27
N ILE A 44 -6.06 2.60 10.67
CA ILE A 44 -7.22 3.25 11.29
C ILE A 44 -8.35 2.23 11.49
N GLY A 45 -8.66 1.44 10.46
CA GLY A 45 -9.68 0.41 10.52
C GLY A 45 -9.39 -0.67 11.56
N ALA A 46 -8.14 -1.07 11.74
CA ALA A 46 -7.73 -2.01 12.76
C ALA A 46 -7.99 -1.46 14.17
N ILE A 47 -7.53 -0.23 14.46
CA ILE A 47 -7.73 0.40 15.78
C ILE A 47 -9.22 0.58 16.10
N VAL A 48 -10.01 1.03 15.13
CA VAL A 48 -11.48 1.17 15.30
C VAL A 48 -12.14 -0.19 15.48
N GLY A 49 -11.72 -1.21 14.71
CA GLY A 49 -12.20 -2.57 14.86
C GLY A 49 -11.92 -3.16 16.24
N GLU A 50 -10.72 -2.87 16.79
CA GLU A 50 -10.34 -3.25 18.15
C GLU A 50 -11.24 -2.60 19.20
N PHE A 51 -11.61 -1.32 19.03
CA PHE A 51 -12.56 -0.65 19.95
C PHE A 51 -13.93 -1.34 20.00
N VAL A 52 -14.40 -1.80 18.84
CA VAL A 52 -15.72 -2.45 18.73
C VAL A 52 -15.67 -3.89 19.26
N SER A 53 -14.56 -4.60 19.09
CA SER A 53 -14.43 -6.00 19.50
C SER A 53 -14.47 -6.19 21.02
N GLY A 54 -14.04 -5.19 21.79
CA GLY A 54 -14.16 -5.16 23.24
C GLY A 54 -13.38 -6.22 24.02
N TYR A 55 -12.55 -7.01 23.38
CA TYR A 55 -11.75 -8.04 24.04
C TYR A 55 -10.51 -7.44 24.72
N GLY A 56 -10.53 -7.39 26.05
CA GLY A 56 -9.39 -7.04 26.90
C GLY A 56 -8.69 -8.28 27.46
N GLY A 57 -7.48 -8.09 27.95
CA GLY A 57 -6.71 -9.18 28.60
C GLY A 57 -5.22 -8.84 28.64
N PRO A 58 -4.36 -9.77 29.10
CA PRO A 58 -2.92 -9.54 29.20
C PRO A 58 -2.24 -9.17 27.88
N ASN A 59 -2.82 -9.56 26.75
CA ASN A 59 -2.38 -9.27 25.39
C ASN A 59 -3.39 -8.40 24.64
N ALA A 60 -3.94 -7.38 25.31
CA ALA A 60 -4.94 -6.51 24.70
C ALA A 60 -4.35 -5.75 23.52
N PRO A 61 -5.08 -5.65 22.37
CA PRO A 61 -4.69 -4.83 21.23
C PRO A 61 -4.56 -3.36 21.60
N LEU A 62 -3.80 -2.59 20.81
CA LEU A 62 -3.53 -1.16 21.08
C LEU A 62 -4.79 -0.32 21.24
N GLY A 63 -5.82 -0.58 20.42
CA GLY A 63 -7.09 0.12 20.51
C GLY A 63 -7.77 -0.07 21.87
N ILE A 64 -7.77 -1.30 22.39
CA ILE A 64 -8.33 -1.62 23.71
C ILE A 64 -7.50 -0.96 24.83
N VAL A 65 -6.17 -0.97 24.71
CA VAL A 65 -5.28 -0.29 25.67
C VAL A 65 -5.60 1.19 25.76
N ILE A 66 -5.77 1.86 24.62
CA ILE A 66 -6.15 3.29 24.57
C ILE A 66 -7.49 3.52 25.28
N MET A 67 -8.48 2.71 24.97
CA MET A 67 -9.85 2.86 25.53
C MET A 67 -9.88 2.61 27.04
N THR A 68 -9.15 1.62 27.52
CA THR A 68 -9.05 1.31 28.95
C THR A 68 -8.30 2.41 29.69
N ALA A 69 -7.17 2.87 29.16
CA ALA A 69 -6.39 3.96 29.73
C ALA A 69 -7.20 5.27 29.82
N MET A 70 -8.03 5.55 28.81
CA MET A 70 -8.95 6.71 28.86
C MET A 70 -9.97 6.58 29.99
N ARG A 71 -10.53 5.39 30.22
CA ARG A 71 -11.50 5.13 31.31
C ARG A 71 -10.85 5.24 32.69
N GLU A 72 -9.58 4.86 32.80
CA GLU A 72 -8.79 4.92 34.03
C GLU A 72 -8.16 6.30 34.26
N ALA A 73 -8.41 7.28 33.39
CA ALA A 73 -7.80 8.61 33.39
C ALA A 73 -6.26 8.60 33.40
N ARG A 74 -5.66 7.54 32.81
CA ARG A 74 -4.21 7.40 32.62
C ARG A 74 -3.75 8.05 31.34
N THR A 75 -3.65 9.36 31.36
CA THR A 75 -3.29 10.18 30.20
C THR A 75 -1.90 9.84 29.65
N ASP A 76 -0.95 9.49 30.53
CA ASP A 76 0.40 9.02 30.19
C ASP A 76 0.36 7.80 29.25
N LEU A 77 -0.46 6.81 29.59
CA LEU A 77 -0.60 5.59 28.83
C LEU A 77 -1.33 5.81 27.50
N VAL A 78 -2.33 6.70 27.49
CA VAL A 78 -3.05 7.08 26.27
C VAL A 78 -2.08 7.69 25.25
N PHE A 79 -1.26 8.65 25.64
CA PHE A 79 -0.28 9.26 24.75
C PHE A 79 0.78 8.26 24.28
N ALA A 80 1.26 7.39 25.14
CA ALA A 80 2.22 6.35 24.78
C ALA A 80 1.64 5.38 23.75
N ALA A 81 0.41 4.93 23.92
CA ALA A 81 -0.26 4.01 23.01
C ALA A 81 -0.56 4.68 21.65
N ILE A 82 -0.96 5.94 21.63
CA ILE A 82 -1.15 6.71 20.39
C ILE A 82 0.19 6.87 19.66
N ALA A 83 1.26 7.23 20.37
CA ALA A 83 2.58 7.35 19.76
C ALA A 83 3.06 6.02 19.15
N LEU A 84 2.85 4.91 19.87
CA LEU A 84 3.17 3.57 19.34
C LEU A 84 2.35 3.22 18.12
N SER A 85 1.05 3.54 18.11
CA SER A 85 0.18 3.35 16.94
C SER A 85 0.66 4.14 15.72
N ALA A 86 1.12 5.36 15.94
CA ALA A 86 1.70 6.20 14.89
C ALA A 86 2.98 5.59 14.32
N VAL A 87 3.88 5.09 15.17
CA VAL A 87 5.12 4.42 14.74
C VAL A 87 4.79 3.18 13.89
N VAL A 88 3.87 2.35 14.33
CA VAL A 88 3.42 1.17 13.57
C VAL A 88 2.82 1.57 12.22
N GLY A 89 1.97 2.60 12.20
CA GLY A 89 1.37 3.13 10.98
C GLY A 89 2.41 3.65 9.99
N PHE A 90 3.39 4.41 10.45
CA PHE A 90 4.50 4.90 9.62
C PHE A 90 5.39 3.77 9.12
N ALA A 91 5.68 2.76 9.94
CA ALA A 91 6.45 1.59 9.54
C ALA A 91 5.75 0.81 8.45
N LEU A 92 4.44 0.57 8.59
CA LEU A 92 3.63 -0.11 7.59
C LEU A 92 3.56 0.67 6.27
N PHE A 93 3.30 1.97 6.35
CA PHE A 93 3.27 2.86 5.19
C PHE A 93 4.63 2.91 4.48
N GLY A 94 5.72 3.00 5.23
CA GLY A 94 7.09 2.97 4.70
C GLY A 94 7.40 1.65 4.00
N ALA A 95 7.02 0.51 4.59
CA ALA A 95 7.21 -0.81 4.00
C ALA A 95 6.47 -0.95 2.66
N VAL A 96 5.19 -0.56 2.61
CA VAL A 96 4.39 -0.58 1.38
C VAL A 96 4.96 0.38 0.33
N SER A 97 5.43 1.55 0.73
CA SER A 97 6.05 2.53 -0.17
C SER A 97 7.37 2.02 -0.75
N CYS A 98 8.22 1.36 0.05
CA CYS A 98 9.46 0.75 -0.43
C CYS A 98 9.19 -0.40 -1.41
N LEU A 99 8.24 -1.27 -1.11
CA LEU A 99 7.83 -2.35 -2.03
C LEU A 99 7.31 -1.77 -3.34
N GLY A 100 6.49 -0.73 -3.29
CA GLY A 100 5.98 -0.04 -4.46
C GLY A 100 7.08 0.57 -5.31
N TRP A 101 8.06 1.23 -4.68
CA TRP A 101 9.22 1.81 -5.37
C TRP A 101 10.07 0.73 -6.04
N LEU A 102 10.35 -0.38 -5.37
CA LEU A 102 11.11 -1.51 -5.92
C LEU A 102 10.41 -2.13 -7.12
N LEU A 103 9.08 -2.30 -7.06
CA LEU A 103 8.29 -2.84 -8.17
C LEU A 103 8.33 -1.89 -9.38
N VAL A 104 8.12 -0.60 -9.17
CA VAL A 104 8.12 0.40 -10.25
C VAL A 104 9.51 0.56 -10.85
N SER A 105 10.57 0.61 -10.04
CA SER A 105 11.95 0.79 -10.53
C SER A 105 12.44 -0.40 -11.37
N ARG A 106 12.08 -1.62 -10.98
CA ARG A 106 12.44 -2.82 -11.76
C ARG A 106 11.80 -2.86 -13.15
N TRP A 107 10.61 -2.29 -13.30
CA TRP A 107 9.91 -2.27 -14.59
C TRP A 107 10.30 -1.10 -15.48
N HIS A 108 10.76 0.03 -14.94
CA HIS A 108 11.24 1.17 -15.72
C HIS A 108 12.67 1.00 -16.22
N ALA A 109 13.51 0.22 -15.56
CA ALA A 109 14.89 -0.04 -15.99
C ALA A 109 14.97 -0.81 -17.31
N SER A 110 13.93 -1.52 -17.71
CA SER A 110 13.90 -2.30 -18.96
C SER A 110 13.59 -1.47 -20.22
N GLY A 111 13.06 -0.25 -20.05
CA GLY A 111 12.60 0.58 -21.17
C GLY A 111 13.64 1.57 -21.73
N VAL A 112 14.67 1.92 -20.97
CA VAL A 112 15.61 2.99 -21.36
C VAL A 112 16.77 2.45 -22.21
N ASN A 113 17.15 1.19 -22.05
CA ASN A 113 18.29 0.61 -22.79
C ASN A 113 18.00 0.29 -24.26
N SER A 114 16.74 0.29 -24.68
CA SER A 114 16.40 -0.01 -26.09
C SER A 114 16.52 1.20 -27.02
N LEU A 115 16.57 2.39 -26.50
CA LEU A 115 16.66 3.61 -27.32
C LEU A 115 18.11 4.07 -27.58
N GLU A 116 19.07 3.61 -26.78
CA GLU A 116 20.49 3.96 -26.95
C GLU A 116 21.23 3.08 -27.96
N GLN A 117 20.69 1.91 -28.29
CA GLN A 117 21.29 0.99 -29.29
C GLN A 117 20.84 1.26 -30.73
N SER A 118 19.97 2.25 -30.95
CA SER A 118 19.48 2.63 -32.30
C SER A 118 20.12 3.89 -32.85
N LYS A 119 21.24 4.32 -32.29
CA LYS A 119 22.12 5.33 -32.87
C LYS A 119 23.47 4.69 -33.20
#